data_d1ae13210e974278013ac4643489cf48
#
_entry.id   d1ae13210e974278013ac4643489cf48
#
_cell.length_a   1.000
_cell.length_b   1.000
_cell.length_c   1.000
_cell.angle_alpha   90.00
_cell.angle_beta   90.00
_cell.angle_gamma   90.00
#
_symmetry.space_group_name_H-M   'P 1'
#
loop_
_entity.id
_entity.type
_entity.pdbx_description
1 polymer ?
#
loop_
_entity_poly.entity_id
_entity_poly.type
_entity_poly.pdbx_seq_one_letter_code
_entity_poly.pdbx_strand_id
1 'polypeptide(L)'
;RAQLAIVRMQQAVNTTGNTIAYGTTTNAKALESFINTWSLAAEEIMNGVFVFSAQTYGELVRQLVGAGISGPLSGVFTTGDQPMILGRPYVIVPNELLPALNTANTLSFTVEGSAVTINQAVFYVDPSTFVGRTSGGLQYDLSTEAAYEDGESVKSAFQRNELVLRGSMFRNGAIKDTDKVVGLGAPGIS
;
A
#
# COMPACT_ATOMS: atom_id res chain seq x y z
N ARG A 1 -8.56 -1.12 -5.16
CA ARG A 1 -8.74 -0.94 -3.70
C ARG A 1 -7.40 -0.80 -2.98
N ALA A 2 -6.47 -1.72 -3.17
CA ALA A 2 -5.15 -1.66 -2.52
C ALA A 2 -4.39 -0.37 -2.88
N GLN A 3 -4.42 0.06 -4.12
CA GLN A 3 -3.81 1.30 -4.57
C GLN A 3 -4.33 2.52 -3.80
N LEU A 4 -5.66 2.65 -3.62
CA LEU A 4 -6.26 3.76 -2.87
C LEU A 4 -5.81 3.75 -1.41
N ALA A 5 -5.76 2.59 -0.77
CA ALA A 5 -5.29 2.48 0.62
C ALA A 5 -3.83 2.94 0.75
N ILE A 6 -2.96 2.53 -0.16
CA ILE A 6 -1.54 2.92 -0.16
C ILE A 6 -1.39 4.43 -0.38
N VAL A 7 -2.13 5.01 -1.32
CA VAL A 7 -2.11 6.46 -1.56
C VAL A 7 -2.58 7.22 -0.31
N ARG A 8 -3.62 6.75 0.38
CA ARG A 8 -4.09 7.38 1.62
C ARG A 8 -3.07 7.24 2.76
N MET A 9 -2.38 6.10 2.89
CA MET A 9 -1.27 5.95 3.84
C MET A 9 -0.13 6.93 3.54
N GLN A 10 0.27 7.07 2.28
CA GLN A 10 1.30 8.04 1.88
C GLN A 10 0.87 9.49 2.20
N GLN A 11 -0.37 9.85 1.92
CA GLN A 11 -0.90 11.16 2.25
C GLN A 11 -0.89 11.42 3.77
N ALA A 12 -1.23 10.42 4.59
CA ALA A 12 -1.16 10.52 6.04
C ALA A 12 0.28 10.78 6.51
N VAL A 13 1.23 9.98 6.04
CA VAL A 13 2.67 10.16 6.35
C VAL A 13 3.18 11.53 5.92
N ASN A 14 2.79 12.02 4.74
CA ASN A 14 3.17 13.35 4.27
C ASN A 14 2.58 14.47 5.15
N THR A 15 1.43 14.24 5.77
CA THR A 15 0.77 15.22 6.64
C THR A 15 1.41 15.26 8.01
N THR A 16 1.72 14.09 8.59
CA THR A 16 2.27 13.98 9.94
C THR A 16 3.78 14.10 9.99
N GLY A 17 4.47 13.76 8.90
CA GLY A 17 5.92 13.61 8.88
C GLY A 17 6.40 12.35 9.59
N ASN A 18 5.53 11.41 9.94
CA ASN A 18 5.86 10.14 10.59
C ASN A 18 6.59 9.20 9.63
N THR A 19 7.84 9.49 9.35
CA THR A 19 8.68 8.70 8.46
C THR A 19 10.03 8.38 9.08
N ILE A 20 10.54 7.21 8.77
CA ILE A 20 11.89 6.78 9.11
C ILE A 20 12.67 6.60 7.83
N ALA A 21 13.88 7.14 7.80
CA ALA A 21 14.79 6.96 6.68
C ALA A 21 15.45 5.58 6.75
N TYR A 22 15.46 4.86 5.65
CA TYR A 22 16.22 3.63 5.52
C TYR A 22 17.70 3.92 5.39
N GLY A 23 18.48 3.47 6.34
CA GLY A 23 19.93 3.71 6.33
C GLY A 23 20.69 2.77 5.39
N THR A 24 21.79 3.22 4.81
CA THR A 24 22.46 2.57 3.65
C THR A 24 23.65 1.67 3.98
N THR A 25 24.05 1.43 5.22
CA THR A 25 25.45 1.01 5.49
C THR A 25 25.73 -0.35 6.15
N THR A 26 24.80 -1.24 6.45
CA THR A 26 25.10 -2.61 6.98
C THR A 26 24.04 -3.67 6.73
N ASN A 27 24.43 -4.95 6.77
CA ASN A 27 23.63 -6.11 6.39
C ASN A 27 22.37 -6.41 7.24
N ALA A 28 22.21 -5.77 8.40
CA ALA A 28 21.06 -6.00 9.30
C ALA A 28 20.06 -4.82 9.31
N LYS A 29 20.24 -3.84 8.47
CA LYS A 29 19.50 -2.56 8.53
C LYS A 29 18.04 -2.63 8.19
N ALA A 30 17.60 -3.58 7.38
CA ALA A 30 16.18 -3.73 7.11
C ALA A 30 15.42 -4.08 8.39
N LEU A 31 15.92 -5.05 9.16
CA LEU A 31 15.32 -5.45 10.44
C LEU A 31 15.36 -4.32 11.45
N GLU A 32 16.49 -3.63 11.59
CA GLU A 32 16.63 -2.46 12.46
C GLU A 32 15.64 -1.36 12.06
N SER A 33 15.48 -1.09 10.77
CA SER A 33 14.53 -0.11 10.27
C SER A 33 13.08 -0.50 10.57
N PHE A 34 12.74 -1.78 10.48
CA PHE A 34 11.41 -2.28 10.90
C PHE A 34 11.19 -2.12 12.39
N ILE A 35 12.21 -2.43 13.23
CA ILE A 35 12.14 -2.23 14.68
C ILE A 35 11.96 -0.74 15.00
N ASN A 36 12.71 0.14 14.36
CA ASN A 36 12.60 1.58 14.56
C ASN A 36 11.22 2.11 14.12
N THR A 37 10.69 1.61 13.00
CA THR A 37 9.34 1.97 12.55
C THR A 37 8.28 1.54 13.56
N TRP A 38 8.39 0.32 14.07
CA TRP A 38 7.51 -0.16 15.12
C TRP A 38 7.68 0.62 16.42
N SER A 39 8.90 0.89 16.83
CA SER A 39 9.21 1.62 18.07
C SER A 39 8.65 3.05 18.06
N LEU A 40 8.79 3.76 16.92
CA LEU A 40 8.20 5.09 16.76
C LEU A 40 6.68 5.07 16.89
N ALA A 41 6.05 4.01 16.38
CA ALA A 41 4.61 3.86 16.38
C ALA A 41 4.03 3.23 17.66
N ALA A 42 4.88 2.66 18.54
CA ALA A 42 4.44 1.77 19.61
C ALA A 42 3.49 2.43 20.62
N GLU A 43 3.62 3.74 20.85
CA GLU A 43 2.75 4.47 21.75
C GLU A 43 1.35 4.70 21.18
N GLU A 44 1.26 4.86 19.85
CA GLU A 44 0.03 5.24 19.14
C GLU A 44 -0.67 4.05 18.49
N ILE A 45 0.12 3.02 18.10
CA ILE A 45 -0.35 1.89 17.30
C ILE A 45 -0.10 0.57 18.02
N MET A 46 -1.03 0.17 18.88
CA MET A 46 -0.92 -1.10 19.63
C MET A 46 -1.17 -2.33 18.74
N ASN A 47 -2.04 -2.24 17.75
CA ASN A 47 -2.47 -3.35 16.88
C ASN A 47 -2.13 -3.12 15.41
N GLY A 48 -0.93 -2.61 15.14
CA GLY A 48 -0.50 -2.28 13.80
C GLY A 48 -0.21 -3.49 12.93
N VAL A 49 -0.28 -3.26 11.63
CA VAL A 49 0.04 -4.21 10.55
C VAL A 49 1.12 -3.61 9.68
N PHE A 50 2.15 -4.39 9.37
CA PHE A 50 3.13 -4.01 8.36
C PHE A 50 2.58 -4.26 6.95
N VAL A 51 2.79 -3.30 6.06
CA VAL A 51 2.43 -3.40 4.63
C VAL A 51 3.67 -3.13 3.79
N PHE A 52 4.08 -4.08 2.98
CA PHE A 52 5.26 -3.95 2.13
C PHE A 52 5.18 -4.84 0.88
N SER A 53 6.06 -4.59 -0.08
CA SER A 53 6.08 -5.35 -1.34
C SER A 53 6.78 -6.70 -1.19
N ALA A 54 6.54 -7.63 -2.13
CA ALA A 54 7.22 -8.91 -2.17
C ALA A 54 8.74 -8.77 -2.34
N GLN A 55 9.21 -7.73 -3.06
CA GLN A 55 10.63 -7.43 -3.17
C GLN A 55 11.24 -7.00 -1.84
N THR A 56 10.55 -6.16 -1.07
CA THR A 56 10.97 -5.78 0.29
C THR A 56 11.05 -7.00 1.21
N TYR A 57 10.08 -7.92 1.11
CA TYR A 57 10.13 -9.18 1.85
C TYR A 57 11.37 -10.01 1.50
N GLY A 58 11.64 -10.20 0.21
CA GLY A 58 12.81 -10.92 -0.27
C GLY A 58 14.13 -10.28 0.19
N GLU A 59 14.23 -8.96 0.16
CA GLU A 59 15.40 -8.23 0.64
C GLU A 59 15.60 -8.38 2.15
N LEU A 60 14.55 -8.32 2.94
CA LEU A 60 14.60 -8.54 4.38
C LEU A 60 15.09 -9.95 4.72
N VAL A 61 14.55 -10.97 4.06
CA VAL A 61 15.00 -12.36 4.23
C VAL A 61 16.47 -12.51 3.82
N ARG A 62 16.87 -11.93 2.68
CA ARG A 62 18.27 -11.98 2.20
C ARG A 62 19.24 -11.34 3.19
N GLN A 63 18.89 -10.22 3.78
CA GLN A 63 19.73 -9.55 4.77
C GLN A 63 19.84 -10.35 6.07
N LEU A 64 18.76 -10.98 6.53
CA LEU A 64 18.78 -11.84 7.71
C LEU A 64 19.68 -13.06 7.49
N VAL A 65 19.58 -13.71 6.35
CA VAL A 65 20.43 -14.84 5.99
C VAL A 65 21.90 -14.40 5.84
N GLY A 66 22.16 -13.28 5.19
CA GLY A 66 23.51 -12.72 4.99
C GLY A 66 24.18 -12.25 6.29
N ALA A 67 23.40 -11.89 7.30
CA ALA A 67 23.92 -11.52 8.63
C ALA A 67 24.28 -12.75 9.49
N GLY A 68 24.19 -13.98 8.95
CA GLY A 68 24.45 -15.20 9.71
C GLY A 68 23.37 -15.54 10.74
N ILE A 69 22.22 -14.86 10.69
CA ILE A 69 21.03 -15.19 11.44
C ILE A 69 20.35 -16.38 10.74
N SER A 70 21.07 -17.48 10.71
CA SER A 70 20.61 -18.76 10.15
C SER A 70 19.87 -19.63 11.17
N GLY A 71 19.65 -19.10 12.37
CA GLY A 71 18.67 -19.64 13.31
C GLY A 71 17.27 -19.53 12.70
N PRO A 72 16.30 -20.25 13.25
CA PRO A 72 14.98 -20.26 12.63
C PRO A 72 14.49 -18.81 12.44
N LEU A 73 14.27 -18.41 11.20
CA LEU A 73 13.53 -17.20 10.85
C LEU A 73 12.21 -17.12 11.65
N SER A 74 11.83 -18.22 12.27
CA SER A 74 10.72 -18.40 13.21
C SER A 74 10.70 -17.45 14.40
N GLY A 75 11.82 -16.87 14.81
CA GLY A 75 11.83 -15.82 15.84
C GLY A 75 11.45 -14.43 15.30
N VAL A 76 11.68 -14.19 14.01
CA VAL A 76 11.37 -12.92 13.34
C VAL A 76 10.11 -13.06 12.52
N PHE A 77 9.98 -14.16 11.80
CA PHE A 77 8.81 -14.50 11.00
C PHE A 77 8.12 -15.73 11.56
N THR A 78 6.83 -15.67 11.75
CA THR A 78 6.00 -16.84 12.02
C THR A 78 5.20 -17.17 10.77
N THR A 79 5.22 -18.45 10.40
CA THR A 79 4.40 -19.02 9.34
C THR A 79 3.23 -19.75 9.98
N GLY A 80 2.02 -19.37 9.66
CA GLY A 80 0.79 -19.95 10.19
C GLY A 80 -0.40 -19.28 9.53
N ASP A 81 -1.56 -19.43 10.11
CA ASP A 81 -2.80 -18.79 9.60
C ASP A 81 -2.71 -17.25 9.55
N GLN A 82 -1.83 -16.69 10.37
CA GLN A 82 -1.49 -15.25 10.31
C GLN A 82 0.02 -15.09 10.24
N PRO A 83 0.55 -14.64 9.08
CA PRO A 83 1.97 -14.34 8.95
C PRO A 83 2.34 -13.12 9.82
N MET A 84 3.39 -13.26 10.63
CA MET A 84 3.85 -12.20 11.55
C MET A 84 5.34 -11.92 11.34
N ILE A 85 5.71 -10.65 11.51
CA ILE A 85 7.08 -10.17 11.64
C ILE A 85 7.22 -9.40 12.95
N LEU A 86 8.21 -9.72 13.77
CA LEU A 86 8.40 -9.12 15.10
C LEU A 86 7.13 -9.20 15.99
N GLY A 87 6.37 -10.29 15.87
CA GLY A 87 5.11 -10.46 16.61
C GLY A 87 3.95 -9.59 16.12
N ARG A 88 4.09 -8.96 14.95
CA ARG A 88 3.04 -8.15 14.32
C ARG A 88 2.64 -8.73 12.96
N PRO A 89 1.36 -8.73 12.64
CA PRO A 89 0.90 -9.22 11.36
C PRO A 89 1.46 -8.37 10.21
N TYR A 90 1.60 -8.97 9.04
CA TYR A 90 2.00 -8.25 7.85
C TYR A 90 1.17 -8.65 6.62
N VAL A 91 1.14 -7.74 5.66
CA VAL A 91 0.48 -7.92 4.36
C VAL A 91 1.50 -7.65 3.25
N ILE A 92 1.63 -8.60 2.34
CA ILE A 92 2.45 -8.42 1.14
C ILE A 92 1.55 -7.90 0.02
N VAL A 93 1.98 -6.80 -0.59
CA VAL A 93 1.30 -6.20 -1.74
C VAL A 93 2.14 -6.38 -3.03
N PRO A 94 1.52 -6.30 -4.21
CA PRO A 94 2.27 -6.32 -5.48
C PRO A 94 3.35 -5.25 -5.55
N ASN A 95 4.46 -5.56 -6.22
CA ASN A 95 5.61 -4.65 -6.38
C ASN A 95 5.27 -3.35 -7.13
N GLU A 96 4.19 -3.35 -7.91
CA GLU A 96 3.69 -2.20 -8.66
C GLU A 96 3.02 -1.16 -7.75
N LEU A 97 2.74 -1.50 -6.51
CA LEU A 97 2.06 -0.63 -5.54
C LEU A 97 2.99 0.02 -4.52
N LEU A 98 4.11 -0.62 -4.20
CA LEU A 98 5.11 -0.09 -3.27
C LEU A 98 6.52 -0.26 -3.82
N PRO A 99 7.39 0.77 -3.69
CA PRO A 99 8.80 0.64 -4.07
C PRO A 99 9.50 -0.40 -3.19
N ALA A 100 10.54 -1.00 -3.70
CA ALA A 100 11.37 -1.91 -2.91
C ALA A 100 12.24 -1.14 -1.92
N LEU A 101 12.51 -1.75 -0.77
CA LEU A 101 13.27 -1.14 0.32
C LEU A 101 14.72 -0.77 -0.07
N ASN A 102 15.30 -1.52 -1.01
CA ASN A 102 16.69 -1.33 -1.46
C ASN A 102 16.84 -0.46 -2.71
N THR A 103 15.77 0.19 -3.15
CA THR A 103 15.78 1.01 -4.37
C THR A 103 15.32 2.44 -4.06
N ALA A 104 15.94 3.42 -4.74
CA ALA A 104 15.50 4.82 -4.68
C ALA A 104 14.30 5.09 -5.61
N ASN A 105 13.60 4.06 -6.07
CA ASN A 105 12.47 4.20 -6.97
C ASN A 105 11.25 4.73 -6.23
N THR A 106 10.57 5.67 -6.84
CA THR A 106 9.27 6.15 -6.42
C THR A 106 8.20 5.66 -7.40
N LEU A 107 6.98 5.47 -6.91
CA LEU A 107 5.82 5.16 -7.73
C LEU A 107 4.86 6.35 -7.70
N SER A 108 4.26 6.67 -8.83
CA SER A 108 3.30 7.77 -8.90
C SER A 108 1.93 7.24 -9.30
N PHE A 109 0.91 7.64 -8.57
CA PHE A 109 -0.47 7.28 -8.84
C PHE A 109 -1.33 8.53 -8.95
N THR A 110 -2.28 8.52 -9.86
CA THR A 110 -3.29 9.57 -9.95
C THR A 110 -4.55 9.12 -9.24
N VAL A 111 -4.97 9.86 -8.22
CA VAL A 111 -6.19 9.61 -7.46
C VAL A 111 -6.97 10.92 -7.38
N GLU A 112 -8.23 10.88 -7.77
CA GLU A 112 -9.12 12.05 -7.78
C GLU A 112 -8.54 13.25 -8.57
N GLY A 113 -7.82 12.96 -9.66
CA GLY A 113 -7.19 13.99 -10.51
C GLY A 113 -5.86 14.55 -9.98
N SER A 114 -5.42 14.12 -8.80
CA SER A 114 -4.15 14.55 -8.21
C SER A 114 -3.11 13.43 -8.26
N ALA A 115 -1.89 13.75 -8.68
CA ALA A 115 -0.77 12.83 -8.65
C ALA A 115 -0.22 12.73 -7.21
N VAL A 116 -0.06 11.50 -6.73
CA VAL A 116 0.56 11.21 -5.43
C VAL A 116 1.77 10.30 -5.66
N THR A 117 2.93 10.75 -5.21
CA THR A 117 4.17 9.99 -5.28
C THR A 117 4.32 9.15 -4.01
N ILE A 118 4.49 7.85 -4.19
CA ILE A 118 4.79 6.90 -3.12
C ILE A 118 6.30 6.77 -3.01
N ASN A 119 6.84 7.20 -1.88
CA ASN A 119 8.26 7.14 -1.56
C ASN A 119 8.56 6.25 -0.32
N GLN A 120 7.53 5.69 0.30
CA GLN A 120 7.66 4.76 1.39
C GLN A 120 7.68 3.33 0.88
N ALA A 121 8.66 2.52 1.30
CA ALA A 121 8.75 1.10 0.95
C ALA A 121 7.95 0.21 1.90
N VAL A 122 7.72 0.67 3.12
CA VAL A 122 6.97 -0.03 4.16
C VAL A 122 6.05 0.96 4.85
N PHE A 123 4.84 0.54 5.16
CA PHE A 123 3.94 1.22 6.09
C PHE A 123 3.69 0.33 7.30
N TYR A 124 3.62 0.96 8.47
CA TYR A 124 3.08 0.36 9.68
C TYR A 124 1.83 1.14 10.06
N VAL A 125 0.69 0.49 10.12
CA VAL A 125 -0.62 1.15 10.23
C VAL A 125 -1.57 0.37 11.12
N ASP A 126 -2.37 1.09 11.89
CA ASP A 126 -3.53 0.52 12.59
C ASP A 126 -4.68 0.34 11.58
N PRO A 127 -5.12 -0.89 11.28
CA PRO A 127 -6.20 -1.12 10.34
C PRO A 127 -7.53 -0.46 10.74
N SER A 128 -7.75 -0.19 12.02
CA SER A 128 -8.98 0.44 12.53
C SER A 128 -9.13 1.90 12.10
N THR A 129 -8.04 2.54 11.68
CA THR A 129 -8.07 3.92 11.17
C THR A 129 -8.63 4.05 9.77
N PHE A 130 -8.76 2.95 9.00
CA PHE A 130 -9.36 2.99 7.68
C PHE A 130 -10.88 3.04 7.75
N VAL A 131 -11.44 4.09 7.18
CA VAL A 131 -12.89 4.24 7.02
C VAL A 131 -13.23 4.14 5.54
N GLY A 132 -14.00 3.12 5.18
CA GLY A 132 -14.52 2.94 3.83
C GLY A 132 -15.99 3.34 3.72
N ARG A 133 -16.33 4.13 2.72
CA ARG A 133 -17.72 4.44 2.37
C ARG A 133 -18.02 3.88 0.98
N THR A 134 -19.08 3.09 0.87
CA THR A 134 -19.67 2.72 -0.40
C THR A 134 -20.98 3.50 -0.52
N SER A 135 -21.11 4.35 -1.53
CA SER A 135 -22.34 5.08 -1.78
C SER A 135 -23.11 4.38 -2.88
N GLY A 136 -24.34 3.98 -2.57
CA GLY A 136 -25.19 3.21 -3.47
C GLY A 136 -24.64 1.79 -3.72
N GLY A 137 -25.47 0.86 -4.08
CA GLY A 137 -25.05 -0.43 -4.60
C GLY A 137 -24.45 -0.30 -6.01
N LEU A 138 -24.15 -1.41 -6.63
CA LEU A 138 -23.85 -1.45 -8.06
C LEU A 138 -25.13 -1.03 -8.81
N GLN A 139 -25.09 0.12 -9.46
CA GLN A 139 -26.19 0.62 -10.27
C GLN A 139 -25.95 0.18 -11.72
N TYR A 140 -26.99 -0.37 -12.33
CA TYR A 140 -26.98 -0.75 -13.72
C TYR A 140 -27.92 0.15 -14.50
N ASP A 141 -27.39 0.79 -15.51
CA ASP A 141 -28.16 1.58 -16.47
C ASP A 141 -28.11 0.87 -17.82
N LEU A 142 -29.29 0.66 -18.39
CA LEU A 142 -29.46 0.12 -19.74
C LEU A 142 -29.87 1.25 -20.70
N SER A 143 -29.15 1.42 -21.75
CA SER A 143 -29.45 2.44 -22.76
C SER A 143 -29.33 1.89 -24.18
N THR A 144 -30.34 2.20 -24.98
CA THR A 144 -30.35 1.99 -26.44
C THR A 144 -29.84 3.20 -27.21
N GLU A 145 -29.67 4.35 -26.53
CA GLU A 145 -29.29 5.63 -27.13
C GLU A 145 -27.85 6.06 -26.75
N ALA A 146 -27.15 5.24 -25.97
CA ALA A 146 -25.80 5.58 -25.50
C ALA A 146 -24.80 5.64 -26.68
N ALA A 147 -23.92 6.62 -26.63
CA ALA A 147 -22.69 6.61 -27.42
C ALA A 147 -21.56 6.02 -26.59
N TYR A 148 -20.74 5.18 -27.18
CA TYR A 148 -19.58 4.55 -26.54
C TYR A 148 -18.36 4.56 -27.48
N GLU A 149 -17.19 4.54 -26.90
CA GLU A 149 -15.93 4.42 -27.64
C GLU A 149 -15.58 2.94 -27.84
N ASP A 150 -15.27 2.58 -29.07
CA ASP A 150 -14.76 1.27 -29.45
C ASP A 150 -13.47 1.48 -30.27
N GLY A 151 -12.35 1.50 -29.57
CA GLY A 151 -11.05 1.86 -30.15
C GLY A 151 -10.97 3.34 -30.53
N GLU A 152 -10.82 3.63 -31.82
CA GLU A 152 -10.61 5.01 -32.33
C GLU A 152 -11.92 5.73 -32.72
N SER A 153 -13.08 5.09 -32.56
CA SER A 153 -14.34 5.66 -33.05
C SER A 153 -15.44 5.67 -31.99
N VAL A 154 -16.16 6.79 -31.93
CA VAL A 154 -17.40 6.89 -31.14
C VAL A 154 -18.53 6.22 -31.93
N LYS A 155 -19.19 5.23 -31.31
CA LYS A 155 -20.30 4.49 -31.88
C LYS A 155 -21.58 4.78 -31.14
N SER A 156 -22.69 4.83 -31.86
CA SER A 156 -24.02 5.00 -31.29
C SER A 156 -24.73 3.66 -31.20
N ALA A 157 -25.19 3.29 -30.01
CA ALA A 157 -25.97 2.07 -29.79
C ALA A 157 -27.27 2.05 -30.62
N PHE A 158 -27.94 3.20 -30.77
CA PHE A 158 -29.14 3.36 -31.56
C PHE A 158 -28.93 3.01 -33.03
N GLN A 159 -27.85 3.51 -33.65
CA GLN A 159 -27.53 3.25 -35.05
C GLN A 159 -27.19 1.79 -35.34
N ARG A 160 -26.74 1.07 -34.32
CA ARG A 160 -26.34 -0.34 -34.42
C ARG A 160 -27.40 -1.32 -33.95
N ASN A 161 -28.50 -0.81 -33.40
CA ASN A 161 -29.51 -1.63 -32.75
C ASN A 161 -28.93 -2.46 -31.59
N GLU A 162 -28.01 -1.86 -30.81
CA GLU A 162 -27.30 -2.47 -29.70
C GLU A 162 -27.86 -1.97 -28.36
N LEU A 163 -27.67 -2.76 -27.31
CA LEU A 163 -28.01 -2.41 -25.94
C LEU A 163 -26.71 -2.20 -25.15
N VAL A 164 -26.52 -1.01 -24.60
CA VAL A 164 -25.36 -0.69 -23.75
C VAL A 164 -25.73 -0.84 -22.29
N LEU A 165 -25.02 -1.71 -21.56
CA LEU A 165 -25.12 -1.88 -20.13
C LEU A 165 -23.96 -1.13 -19.46
N ARG A 166 -24.28 -0.14 -18.62
CA ARG A 166 -23.34 0.59 -17.77
C ARG A 166 -23.50 0.15 -16.34
N GLY A 167 -22.42 -0.37 -15.72
CA GLY A 167 -22.34 -0.58 -14.28
C GLY A 167 -21.56 0.54 -13.60
N SER A 168 -22.14 1.23 -12.62
CA SER A 168 -21.46 2.24 -11.83
C SER A 168 -21.53 1.94 -10.35
N MET A 169 -20.41 2.16 -9.64
CA MET A 169 -20.32 2.04 -8.20
C MET A 169 -19.36 3.09 -7.66
N PHE A 170 -19.81 3.84 -6.68
CA PHE A 170 -18.98 4.83 -6.00
C PHE A 170 -18.41 4.23 -4.71
N ARG A 171 -17.10 4.28 -4.57
CA ARG A 171 -16.38 3.87 -3.36
C ARG A 171 -15.35 4.93 -3.02
N ASN A 172 -15.30 5.28 -1.76
CA ASN A 172 -14.24 6.15 -1.23
C ASN A 172 -13.69 5.55 0.06
N GLY A 173 -12.43 5.83 0.36
CA GLY A 173 -11.75 5.43 1.58
C GLY A 173 -10.91 6.58 2.11
N ALA A 174 -10.92 6.75 3.41
CA ALA A 174 -10.12 7.74 4.10
C ALA A 174 -9.42 7.12 5.31
N ILE A 175 -8.33 7.74 5.75
CA ILE A 175 -7.72 7.48 7.05
C ILE A 175 -8.29 8.51 8.02
N LYS A 176 -8.89 8.02 9.11
CA LYS A 176 -9.52 8.86 10.11
C LYS A 176 -8.48 9.52 11.02
N ASP A 177 -7.42 8.79 11.34
CA ASP A 177 -6.37 9.21 12.26
C ASP A 177 -5.02 9.04 11.56
N THR A 178 -4.42 10.16 11.16
CA THR A 178 -3.17 10.16 10.39
C THR A 178 -1.96 9.80 11.24
N ASP A 179 -2.01 10.02 12.56
CA ASP A 179 -0.92 9.71 13.48
C ASP A 179 -0.69 8.21 13.63
N LYS A 180 -1.74 7.42 13.29
CA LYS A 180 -1.69 5.96 13.28
C LYS A 180 -1.12 5.34 11.99
N VAL A 181 -0.32 6.10 11.27
CA VAL A 181 0.41 5.63 10.09
C VAL A 181 1.84 6.09 10.16
N VAL A 182 2.76 5.14 10.10
CA VAL A 182 4.20 5.41 10.02
C VAL A 182 4.75 4.82 8.74
N GLY A 183 5.60 5.57 8.05
CA GLY A 183 6.26 5.16 6.82
C GLY A 183 7.75 4.87 7.04
N LEU A 184 8.29 3.91 6.29
CA LEU A 184 9.71 3.67 6.15
C LEU A 184 10.11 4.00 4.72
N GLY A 185 10.87 5.07 4.55
CA GLY A 185 11.32 5.56 3.26
C GLY A 185 12.28 4.61 2.56
N ALA A 186 12.25 4.59 1.23
CA ALA A 186 13.26 3.92 0.44
C ALA A 186 14.62 4.65 0.55
N PRO A 187 15.76 3.96 0.32
CA PRO A 187 17.09 4.58 0.41
C PRO A 187 17.23 5.78 -0.54
N GLY A 188 17.78 6.86 -0.03
CA GLY A 188 18.10 8.04 -0.84
C GLY A 188 16.94 9.01 -1.10
N ILE A 189 15.81 8.80 -0.45
CA ILE A 189 14.70 9.75 -0.46
C ILE A 189 14.60 10.35 0.95
N SER A 190 15.15 11.54 1.07
CA SER A 190 15.04 12.39 2.27
C SER A 190 13.87 13.36 2.12
#